data_ec90f4a467cfa99de02bb2c035613ca6
#
_entry.id   ec90f4a467cfa99de02bb2c035613ca6
#
_cell.length_a   1.000
_cell.length_b   1.000
_cell.length_c   1.000
_cell.angle_alpha   90.00
_cell.angle_beta   90.00
_cell.angle_gamma   90.00
#
_symmetry.space_group_name_H-M   'P 1'
#
loop_
_entity.id
_entity.type
_entity.pdbx_description
1 polymer ?
#
loop_
_entity_poly.entity_id
_entity_poly.type
_entity_poly.pdbx_seq_one_letter_code
_entity_poly.pdbx_strand_id
1 'polypeptide(L)'
;MMYNYNVAPQMRRRRSNPLPGIIVLLILVGGIAFFAHRVQTGNVITIDSGTTLFVNDCAGYVRVHPNATGNQVILQGLGSTFTSSHRAQDSDTMIIDGCDLDMTVPASVNLNITADDIEVFGVSGQMNLSTNGGPIVLVQDTLKGASKLDNNGGPIVFQGSLDSGANATFSSNGGNVNISLPTDAAFHLKTSGILATITTNIPAVASAVSNPNPNTDELDVVVGAAPQPTLNLDLNDTPVILHRG
;
A
#
# COMPACT_ATOMS: atom_id res chain seq x y z
N MET A 1 -5.24 -71.01 21.32
CA MET A 1 -6.26 -69.94 21.16
C MET A 1 -5.55 -68.64 21.22
N MET A 2 -5.31 -68.02 20.07
CA MET A 2 -4.70 -66.69 19.96
C MET A 2 -5.78 -65.70 19.51
N TYR A 3 -6.07 -64.70 20.33
CA TYR A 3 -6.99 -63.63 20.00
C TYR A 3 -6.21 -62.49 19.31
N ASN A 4 -6.55 -62.23 18.03
CA ASN A 4 -6.08 -61.08 17.27
C ASN A 4 -6.97 -59.88 17.60
N TYR A 5 -6.40 -58.84 18.23
CA TYR A 5 -7.03 -57.54 18.37
C TYR A 5 -6.70 -56.67 17.16
N ASN A 6 -7.70 -56.44 16.31
CA ASN A 6 -7.65 -55.41 15.25
C ASN A 6 -7.89 -54.04 15.87
N VAL A 7 -6.88 -53.20 15.94
CA VAL A 7 -6.99 -51.79 16.33
C VAL A 7 -7.24 -50.95 15.07
N ALA A 8 -8.43 -50.41 14.97
CA ALA A 8 -8.79 -49.50 13.89
C ALA A 8 -7.99 -48.17 13.98
N PRO A 9 -7.50 -47.60 12.86
CA PRO A 9 -6.76 -46.34 12.88
C PRO A 9 -7.70 -45.18 13.19
N GLN A 10 -7.38 -44.42 14.23
CA GLN A 10 -8.07 -43.18 14.58
C GLN A 10 -7.76 -42.12 13.53
N MET A 11 -8.75 -41.70 12.75
CA MET A 11 -8.67 -40.53 11.89
C MET A 11 -8.54 -39.27 12.73
N ARG A 12 -7.34 -38.69 12.76
CA ARG A 12 -7.10 -37.34 13.29
C ARG A 12 -7.83 -36.34 12.41
N ARG A 13 -8.94 -35.79 12.89
CA ARG A 13 -9.58 -34.61 12.30
C ARG A 13 -8.59 -33.43 12.35
N ARG A 14 -8.05 -33.02 11.20
CA ARG A 14 -7.35 -31.75 11.05
C ARG A 14 -8.35 -30.62 11.32
N ARG A 15 -8.20 -29.95 12.45
CA ARG A 15 -8.86 -28.66 12.68
C ARG A 15 -8.23 -27.65 11.73
N SER A 16 -8.97 -27.21 10.74
CA SER A 16 -8.62 -26.06 9.94
C SER A 16 -8.72 -24.82 10.84
N ASN A 17 -7.60 -24.13 11.06
CA ASN A 17 -7.58 -22.85 11.75
C ASN A 17 -8.14 -21.77 10.82
N PRO A 18 -9.24 -21.11 11.17
CA PRO A 18 -9.81 -20.01 10.37
C PRO A 18 -9.14 -18.65 10.66
N LEU A 19 -7.88 -18.65 11.12
CA LEU A 19 -7.19 -17.47 11.63
C LEU A 19 -6.84 -16.35 10.62
N PRO A 20 -6.56 -16.60 9.32
CA PRO A 20 -6.20 -15.47 8.45
C PRO A 20 -7.38 -14.57 8.06
N GLY A 21 -8.60 -15.09 7.94
CA GLY A 21 -9.77 -14.30 7.54
C GLY A 21 -10.33 -13.40 8.65
N ILE A 22 -10.15 -13.78 9.92
CA ILE A 22 -10.67 -13.01 11.07
C ILE A 22 -9.82 -11.78 11.35
N ILE A 23 -8.51 -11.84 11.10
CA ILE A 23 -7.59 -10.71 11.31
C ILE A 23 -7.90 -9.57 10.35
N VAL A 24 -8.16 -9.86 9.07
CA VAL A 24 -8.51 -8.84 8.07
C VAL A 24 -9.87 -8.18 8.40
N LEU A 25 -10.85 -8.95 8.90
CA LEU A 25 -12.15 -8.42 9.28
C LEU A 25 -12.09 -7.55 10.54
N LEU A 26 -11.23 -7.88 11.49
CA LEU A 26 -11.04 -7.07 12.71
C LEU A 26 -10.35 -5.73 12.44
N ILE A 27 -9.44 -5.69 11.46
CA ILE A 27 -8.81 -4.43 11.01
C ILE A 27 -9.84 -3.53 10.33
N LEU A 28 -10.74 -4.08 9.49
CA LEU A 28 -11.80 -3.32 8.81
C LEU A 28 -12.87 -2.80 9.79
N VAL A 29 -13.28 -3.56 10.79
CA VAL A 29 -14.31 -3.17 11.75
C VAL A 29 -13.73 -2.29 12.86
N GLY A 30 -12.49 -2.53 13.28
CA GLY A 30 -11.78 -1.70 14.27
C GLY A 30 -11.50 -0.28 13.76
N GLY A 31 -11.20 -0.11 12.47
CA GLY A 31 -10.96 1.20 11.86
C GLY A 31 -12.19 2.12 11.90
N ILE A 32 -13.40 1.59 11.76
CA ILE A 32 -14.62 2.39 11.72
C ILE A 32 -15.11 2.79 13.14
N ALA A 33 -14.88 1.96 14.15
CA ALA A 33 -15.35 2.22 15.51
C ALA A 33 -14.46 3.21 16.30
N PHE A 34 -13.22 3.45 15.88
CA PHE A 34 -12.29 4.34 16.58
C PHE A 34 -12.49 5.82 16.24
N PHE A 35 -13.26 6.15 15.18
CA PHE A 35 -13.46 7.52 14.71
C PHE A 35 -14.38 8.40 15.60
N ALA A 36 -15.06 7.84 16.60
CA ALA A 36 -16.07 8.58 17.35
C ALA A 36 -15.59 9.27 18.63
N HIS A 37 -14.36 9.09 19.06
CA HIS A 37 -13.91 9.63 20.34
C HIS A 37 -12.45 10.08 20.34
N ARG A 38 -12.20 11.29 19.90
CA ARG A 38 -11.24 12.27 20.45
C ARG A 38 -11.16 13.49 19.51
N VAL A 39 -11.99 14.48 19.77
CA VAL A 39 -11.65 15.86 19.36
C VAL A 39 -10.49 16.31 20.26
N GLN A 40 -9.28 15.92 19.92
CA GLN A 40 -8.11 16.64 20.35
C GLN A 40 -7.95 17.81 19.38
N THR A 41 -7.70 18.99 19.91
CA THR A 41 -7.37 20.19 19.14
C THR A 41 -6.11 19.92 18.32
N GLY A 42 -6.31 19.40 17.11
CA GLY A 42 -5.23 19.17 16.16
C GLY A 42 -4.74 20.50 15.59
N ASN A 43 -3.46 20.57 15.22
CA ASN A 43 -2.97 21.71 14.44
C ASN A 43 -3.63 21.67 13.05
N VAL A 44 -4.32 22.75 12.70
CA VAL A 44 -4.99 22.91 11.41
C VAL A 44 -4.14 23.80 10.50
N ILE A 45 -3.78 23.29 9.35
CA ILE A 45 -2.98 23.98 8.34
C ILE A 45 -3.82 24.10 7.08
N THR A 46 -3.88 25.28 6.49
CA THR A 46 -4.51 25.45 5.17
C THR A 46 -3.46 25.30 4.08
N ILE A 47 -3.73 24.47 3.09
CA ILE A 47 -2.85 24.24 1.94
C ILE A 47 -3.52 24.65 0.64
N ASP A 48 -2.72 24.93 -0.38
CA ASP A 48 -3.19 25.22 -1.73
C ASP A 48 -3.42 23.91 -2.51
N SER A 49 -4.22 23.98 -3.58
CA SER A 49 -4.38 22.87 -4.50
C SER A 49 -3.05 22.52 -5.16
N GLY A 50 -2.69 21.24 -5.20
CA GLY A 50 -1.42 20.79 -5.76
C GLY A 50 -0.26 20.76 -4.77
N THR A 51 -0.46 21.22 -3.53
CA THR A 51 0.57 21.12 -2.48
C THR A 51 1.00 19.67 -2.26
N THR A 52 2.31 19.49 -2.12
CA THR A 52 2.90 18.22 -1.67
C THR A 52 3.13 18.28 -0.16
N LEU A 53 2.60 17.31 0.57
CA LEU A 53 2.91 17.13 1.99
C LEU A 53 4.16 16.26 2.13
N PHE A 54 5.15 16.78 2.81
CA PHE A 54 6.44 16.13 3.00
C PHE A 54 6.65 15.83 4.48
N VAL A 55 6.73 14.53 4.81
CA VAL A 55 7.08 14.02 6.14
C VAL A 55 8.38 13.24 6.01
N ASN A 56 9.44 13.71 6.67
CA ASN A 56 10.78 13.18 6.47
C ASN A 56 11.29 12.44 7.69
N ASP A 57 11.84 11.23 7.43
CA ASP A 57 12.65 10.43 8.37
C ASP A 57 11.99 10.25 9.74
N CYS A 58 10.76 9.80 9.74
CA CYS A 58 10.00 9.55 10.96
C CYS A 58 10.25 8.14 11.49
N ALA A 59 10.96 8.02 12.61
CA ALA A 59 11.09 6.77 13.36
C ALA A 59 9.77 6.49 14.13
N GLY A 60 8.70 6.16 13.40
CA GLY A 60 7.39 5.92 13.93
C GLY A 60 6.38 5.72 12.80
N TYR A 61 5.10 5.81 13.09
CA TYR A 61 4.07 5.65 12.07
C TYR A 61 3.54 6.98 11.53
N VAL A 62 3.10 6.94 10.26
CA VAL A 62 2.33 8.01 9.64
C VAL A 62 1.05 7.42 9.07
N ARG A 63 -0.08 7.91 9.56
CA ARG A 63 -1.41 7.52 9.08
C ARG A 63 -2.10 8.72 8.43
N VAL A 64 -2.63 8.52 7.22
CA VAL A 64 -3.24 9.57 6.42
C VAL A 64 -4.67 9.21 6.07
N HIS A 65 -5.61 10.11 6.38
CA HIS A 65 -7.04 9.95 6.11
C HIS A 65 -7.56 11.09 5.24
N PRO A 66 -8.54 10.87 4.35
CA PRO A 66 -9.12 11.92 3.54
C PRO A 66 -10.06 12.80 4.38
N ASN A 67 -10.03 14.08 4.12
CA ASN A 67 -11.05 15.02 4.58
C ASN A 67 -11.98 15.34 3.41
N ALA A 68 -13.25 14.99 3.50
CA ALA A 68 -14.22 15.22 2.43
C ALA A 68 -14.50 16.72 2.17
N THR A 69 -14.12 17.63 3.06
CA THR A 69 -14.43 19.06 2.97
C THR A 69 -13.19 19.93 3.17
N GLY A 70 -12.74 20.57 2.09
CA GLY A 70 -11.82 21.71 2.15
C GLY A 70 -10.35 21.42 1.90
N ASN A 71 -9.56 22.48 2.00
CA ASN A 71 -8.10 22.47 1.76
C ASN A 71 -7.33 22.50 3.09
N GLN A 72 -7.80 21.75 4.07
CA GLN A 72 -7.18 21.72 5.40
C GLN A 72 -6.47 20.41 5.63
N VAL A 73 -5.30 20.51 6.26
CA VAL A 73 -4.58 19.40 6.87
C VAL A 73 -4.73 19.52 8.36
N ILE A 74 -5.25 18.48 8.99
CA ILE A 74 -5.41 18.41 10.45
C ILE A 74 -4.41 17.37 10.95
N LEU A 75 -3.49 17.81 11.79
CA LEU A 75 -2.45 16.96 12.37
C LEU A 75 -2.85 16.57 13.80
N GLN A 76 -2.93 15.28 14.04
CA GLN A 76 -3.16 14.71 15.38
C GLN A 76 -1.98 13.80 15.72
N GLY A 77 -1.29 14.10 16.82
CA GLY A 77 -0.22 13.24 17.33
C GLY A 77 -0.71 12.42 18.50
N LEU A 78 -0.47 11.11 18.49
CA LEU A 78 -0.81 10.25 19.64
C LEU A 78 0.25 10.27 20.75
N GLY A 79 1.35 10.94 20.54
CA GLY A 79 2.44 11.04 21.49
C GLY A 79 3.43 12.14 21.15
N SER A 80 3.14 13.37 21.43
CA SER A 80 4.08 14.49 21.64
C SER A 80 5.17 14.80 20.57
N THR A 81 5.06 14.37 19.33
CA THR A 81 6.17 14.53 18.38
C THR A 81 5.87 15.36 17.14
N PHE A 82 4.70 15.97 17.02
CA PHE A 82 4.54 17.08 16.06
C PHE A 82 5.36 18.27 16.59
N THR A 83 6.45 18.60 15.91
CA THR A 83 7.33 19.70 16.29
C THR A 83 7.00 20.98 15.55
N SER A 84 6.77 20.91 14.25
CA SER A 84 6.45 22.08 13.44
C SER A 84 5.86 21.71 12.06
N SER A 85 5.28 22.69 11.40
CA SER A 85 5.03 22.65 9.97
C SER A 85 5.43 23.96 9.36
N HIS A 86 6.06 23.92 8.20
CA HIS A 86 6.45 25.11 7.47
C HIS A 86 6.38 24.87 5.96
N ARG A 87 6.11 25.92 5.21
CA ARG A 87 6.17 25.85 3.75
C ARG A 87 7.64 25.98 3.33
N ALA A 88 8.09 25.10 2.46
CA ALA A 88 9.40 25.25 1.84
C ALA A 88 9.46 26.51 0.99
N GLN A 89 10.58 27.20 1.02
CA GLN A 89 10.75 28.46 0.32
C GLN A 89 10.60 28.25 -1.20
N ASP A 90 9.76 29.05 -1.83
CA ASP A 90 9.46 29.01 -3.27
C ASP A 90 8.95 27.67 -3.83
N SER A 91 8.27 26.87 -3.00
CA SER A 91 7.72 25.58 -3.43
C SER A 91 6.28 25.35 -2.95
N ASP A 92 5.56 24.52 -3.71
CA ASP A 92 4.24 24.00 -3.32
C ASP A 92 4.37 22.82 -2.33
N THR A 93 5.41 22.84 -1.49
CA THR A 93 5.69 21.78 -0.52
C THR A 93 5.46 22.30 0.89
N MET A 94 4.66 21.56 1.65
CA MET A 94 4.47 21.74 3.08
C MET A 94 5.28 20.66 3.81
N ILE A 95 6.29 21.08 4.57
CA ILE A 95 7.10 20.18 5.38
C ILE A 95 6.43 20.02 6.75
N ILE A 96 6.31 18.79 7.19
CA ILE A 96 5.74 18.41 8.48
C ILE A 96 6.81 17.66 9.26
N ASP A 97 7.27 18.27 10.37
CA ASP A 97 8.25 17.66 11.25
C ASP A 97 7.51 16.99 12.42
N GLY A 98 7.64 15.69 12.53
CA GLY A 98 7.01 14.91 13.60
C GLY A 98 6.88 13.45 13.23
N CYS A 99 6.62 12.64 14.26
CA CYS A 99 6.40 11.20 14.14
C CYS A 99 5.13 10.79 14.87
N ASP A 100 4.70 9.54 14.71
CA ASP A 100 3.43 9.04 15.25
C ASP A 100 2.25 9.94 14.86
N LEU A 101 2.22 10.32 13.58
CA LEU A 101 1.28 11.28 13.04
C LEU A 101 0.01 10.60 12.54
N ASP A 102 -1.14 11.13 12.94
CA ASP A 102 -2.43 10.88 12.31
C ASP A 102 -2.85 12.17 11.59
N MET A 103 -2.92 12.11 10.26
CA MET A 103 -3.16 13.26 9.41
C MET A 103 -4.49 13.12 8.68
N THR A 104 -5.36 14.12 8.84
CA THR A 104 -6.52 14.27 7.95
C THR A 104 -6.17 15.28 6.86
N VAL A 105 -6.25 14.87 5.60
CA VAL A 105 -5.78 15.65 4.45
C VAL A 105 -6.90 15.83 3.40
N PRO A 106 -6.80 16.77 2.46
CA PRO A 106 -7.69 16.79 1.31
C PRO A 106 -7.66 15.46 0.56
N ALA A 107 -8.81 15.02 0.04
CA ALA A 107 -8.90 13.76 -0.72
C ALA A 107 -8.03 13.76 -1.99
N SER A 108 -7.58 14.92 -2.45
CA SER A 108 -6.63 15.07 -3.55
C SER A 108 -5.42 15.87 -3.08
N VAL A 109 -4.32 15.20 -2.80
CA VAL A 109 -3.07 15.78 -2.33
C VAL A 109 -1.89 14.90 -2.72
N ASN A 110 -0.72 15.50 -2.95
CA ASN A 110 0.51 14.74 -3.15
C ASN A 110 1.19 14.45 -1.82
N LEU A 111 1.72 13.25 -1.68
CA LEU A 111 2.39 12.78 -0.47
C LEU A 111 3.84 12.40 -0.75
N ASN A 112 4.75 12.84 0.11
CA ASN A 112 6.13 12.38 0.15
C ASN A 112 6.46 12.05 1.61
N ILE A 113 6.50 10.76 1.95
CA ILE A 113 6.57 10.29 3.34
C ILE A 113 7.67 9.25 3.47
N THR A 114 8.58 9.47 4.42
CA THR A 114 9.53 8.47 4.90
C THR A 114 9.26 8.22 6.38
N ALA A 115 8.92 6.97 6.74
CA ALA A 115 8.58 6.59 8.11
C ALA A 115 8.85 5.09 8.34
N ASP A 116 8.75 4.63 9.59
CA ASP A 116 8.82 3.19 9.85
C ASP A 116 7.57 2.46 9.34
N ASP A 117 6.38 3.00 9.59
CA ASP A 117 5.10 2.46 9.13
C ASP A 117 4.27 3.54 8.42
N ILE A 118 3.70 3.23 7.26
CA ILE A 118 2.87 4.17 6.49
C ILE A 118 1.53 3.53 6.17
N GLU A 119 0.44 4.22 6.54
CA GLU A 119 -0.93 3.85 6.18
C GLU A 119 -1.63 5.04 5.52
N VAL A 120 -2.18 4.85 4.32
CA VAL A 120 -2.93 5.87 3.57
C VAL A 120 -4.31 5.33 3.21
N PHE A 121 -5.34 6.15 3.33
CA PHE A 121 -6.72 5.77 3.08
C PHE A 121 -7.43 6.81 2.22
N GLY A 122 -7.99 6.39 1.09
CA GLY A 122 -8.91 7.18 0.27
C GLY A 122 -8.32 8.47 -0.33
N VAL A 123 -7.01 8.53 -0.50
CA VAL A 123 -6.32 9.72 -1.05
C VAL A 123 -6.00 9.51 -2.53
N SER A 124 -6.11 10.57 -3.30
CA SER A 124 -5.78 10.58 -4.73
C SER A 124 -4.66 11.59 -5.00
N GLY A 125 -3.51 11.11 -5.49
CA GLY A 125 -2.37 11.99 -5.77
C GLY A 125 -1.12 11.24 -6.20
N GLN A 126 -0.06 12.00 -6.45
CA GLN A 126 1.27 11.44 -6.57
C GLN A 126 1.77 11.08 -5.16
N MET A 127 2.21 9.84 -4.98
CA MET A 127 2.65 9.34 -3.69
C MET A 127 4.06 8.77 -3.79
N ASN A 128 4.99 9.36 -3.02
CA ASN A 128 6.34 8.84 -2.83
C ASN A 128 6.48 8.41 -1.38
N LEU A 129 6.38 7.12 -1.15
CA LEU A 129 6.34 6.53 0.19
C LEU A 129 7.51 5.58 0.37
N SER A 130 8.23 5.73 1.48
CA SER A 130 9.41 4.90 1.76
C SER A 130 9.44 4.42 3.20
N THR A 131 9.67 3.12 3.40
CA THR A 131 9.88 2.51 4.72
C THR A 131 11.12 1.61 4.71
N ASN A 132 11.69 1.40 5.89
CA ASN A 132 12.81 0.49 6.07
C ASN A 132 12.40 -0.65 7.02
N GLY A 133 11.61 -1.59 6.52
CA GLY A 133 11.20 -2.81 7.24
C GLY A 133 9.76 -2.84 7.73
N GLY A 134 9.12 -1.70 7.98
CA GLY A 134 7.70 -1.66 8.33
C GLY A 134 6.77 -1.67 7.11
N PRO A 135 5.46 -1.76 7.29
CA PRO A 135 4.50 -1.84 6.20
C PRO A 135 4.28 -0.50 5.48
N ILE A 136 3.99 -0.59 4.18
CA ILE A 136 3.29 0.45 3.42
C ILE A 136 1.91 -0.09 3.08
N VAL A 137 0.84 0.55 3.56
CA VAL A 137 -0.55 0.13 3.34
C VAL A 137 -1.35 1.26 2.73
N LEU A 138 -1.87 1.04 1.53
CA LEU A 138 -2.75 1.97 0.83
C LEU A 138 -4.09 1.28 0.57
N VAL A 139 -5.20 1.93 0.98
CA VAL A 139 -6.55 1.37 0.82
C VAL A 139 -7.50 2.42 0.25
N GLN A 140 -8.15 2.09 -0.87
CA GLN A 140 -9.07 2.97 -1.61
C GLN A 140 -8.39 4.23 -2.20
N ASP A 141 -7.07 4.14 -2.40
CA ASP A 141 -6.27 5.23 -2.94
C ASP A 141 -6.23 5.21 -4.47
N THR A 142 -5.95 6.38 -5.06
CA THR A 142 -5.70 6.50 -6.50
C THR A 142 -4.31 7.08 -6.72
N LEU A 143 -3.41 6.25 -7.27
CA LEU A 143 -2.06 6.70 -7.62
C LEU A 143 -2.09 7.51 -8.91
N LYS A 144 -1.45 8.68 -8.89
CA LYS A 144 -1.30 9.60 -10.01
C LYS A 144 0.16 9.90 -10.31
N GLY A 145 0.41 10.35 -11.52
CA GLY A 145 1.74 10.80 -11.95
C GLY A 145 2.82 9.72 -11.72
N ALA A 146 4.02 10.16 -11.40
CA ALA A 146 5.14 9.27 -11.08
C ALA A 146 5.15 8.92 -9.58
N SER A 147 4.31 7.96 -9.19
CA SER A 147 4.23 7.48 -7.80
C SER A 147 5.24 6.37 -7.53
N LYS A 148 5.86 6.37 -6.35
CA LYS A 148 6.80 5.34 -5.92
C LYS A 148 6.49 4.87 -4.50
N LEU A 149 6.35 3.55 -4.33
CA LEU A 149 6.27 2.87 -3.05
C LEU A 149 7.54 2.03 -2.89
N ASP A 150 8.38 2.37 -1.93
CA ASP A 150 9.71 1.78 -1.73
C ASP A 150 9.81 1.16 -0.34
N ASN A 151 10.04 -0.14 -0.26
CA ASN A 151 10.14 -0.84 1.01
C ASN A 151 11.33 -1.79 1.05
N ASN A 152 12.19 -1.61 2.05
CA ASN A 152 13.34 -2.48 2.26
C ASN A 152 13.05 -3.51 3.38
N GLY A 153 12.34 -4.59 3.03
CA GLY A 153 12.11 -5.75 3.92
C GLY A 153 10.68 -5.91 4.46
N GLY A 154 9.88 -4.86 4.49
CA GLY A 154 8.48 -4.93 4.94
C GLY A 154 7.47 -5.18 3.81
N PRO A 155 6.20 -5.42 4.12
CA PRO A 155 5.17 -5.62 3.13
C PRO A 155 4.71 -4.31 2.49
N ILE A 156 4.36 -4.38 1.19
CA ILE A 156 3.59 -3.34 0.50
C ILE A 156 2.20 -3.90 0.20
N VAL A 157 1.16 -3.24 0.66
CA VAL A 157 -0.24 -3.58 0.38
C VAL A 157 -0.90 -2.39 -0.31
N PHE A 158 -1.35 -2.58 -1.53
CA PHE A 158 -2.08 -1.60 -2.30
C PHE A 158 -3.44 -2.16 -2.72
N GLN A 159 -4.50 -1.51 -2.28
CA GLN A 159 -5.87 -1.76 -2.72
C GLN A 159 -6.45 -0.45 -3.24
N GLY A 160 -6.46 -0.26 -4.55
CA GLY A 160 -6.85 1.01 -5.13
C GLY A 160 -6.83 1.02 -6.64
N SER A 161 -6.71 2.21 -7.23
CA SER A 161 -6.70 2.41 -8.66
C SER A 161 -5.46 3.19 -9.13
N LEU A 162 -5.17 3.06 -10.42
CA LEU A 162 -4.16 3.85 -11.12
C LEU A 162 -4.88 4.86 -12.01
N ASP A 163 -4.53 6.13 -11.92
CA ASP A 163 -5.00 7.14 -12.86
C ASP A 163 -4.45 6.85 -14.27
N SER A 164 -5.16 7.27 -15.31
CA SER A 164 -4.81 6.95 -16.71
C SER A 164 -3.41 7.39 -17.14
N GLY A 165 -2.86 8.42 -16.50
CA GLY A 165 -1.49 8.92 -16.73
C GLY A 165 -0.47 8.45 -15.68
N ALA A 166 -0.84 7.55 -14.79
CA ALA A 166 0.05 7.11 -13.72
C ALA A 166 1.21 6.27 -14.24
N ASN A 167 2.37 6.49 -13.64
CA ASN A 167 3.56 5.65 -13.75
C ASN A 167 3.93 5.22 -12.32
N ALA A 168 3.31 4.16 -11.84
CA ALA A 168 3.45 3.69 -10.47
C ALA A 168 4.57 2.65 -10.38
N THR A 169 5.51 2.84 -9.46
CA THR A 169 6.60 1.90 -9.19
C THR A 169 6.48 1.35 -7.77
N PHE A 170 6.46 0.03 -7.66
CA PHE A 170 6.53 -0.70 -6.40
C PHE A 170 7.90 -1.34 -6.30
N SER A 171 8.73 -0.85 -5.39
CA SER A 171 10.09 -1.31 -5.16
C SER A 171 10.15 -2.07 -3.83
N SER A 172 10.61 -3.31 -3.86
CA SER A 172 10.69 -4.14 -2.66
C SER A 172 11.93 -5.02 -2.64
N ASN A 173 12.58 -5.06 -1.47
CA ASN A 173 13.75 -5.90 -1.23
C ASN A 173 13.44 -6.90 -0.10
N GLY A 174 12.88 -8.05 -0.46
CA GLY A 174 12.59 -9.17 0.47
C GLY A 174 11.23 -9.13 1.18
N GLY A 175 10.43 -8.06 1.04
CA GLY A 175 9.06 -8.00 1.57
C GLY A 175 8.03 -8.57 0.60
N ASN A 176 6.79 -8.77 1.06
CA ASN A 176 5.69 -9.18 0.20
C ASN A 176 5.03 -7.98 -0.47
N VAL A 177 4.68 -8.08 -1.76
CA VAL A 177 3.90 -7.07 -2.46
C VAL A 177 2.52 -7.63 -2.80
N ASN A 178 1.46 -6.99 -2.31
CA ASN A 178 0.08 -7.37 -2.56
C ASN A 178 -0.66 -6.20 -3.22
N ILE A 179 -1.07 -6.38 -4.47
CA ILE A 179 -1.74 -5.36 -5.28
C ILE A 179 -3.13 -5.85 -5.68
N SER A 180 -4.14 -5.11 -5.26
CA SER A 180 -5.53 -5.32 -5.65
C SER A 180 -6.02 -4.12 -6.46
N LEU A 181 -6.37 -4.37 -7.72
CA LEU A 181 -6.88 -3.38 -8.65
C LEU A 181 -8.38 -3.61 -8.94
N PRO A 182 -9.13 -2.60 -9.38
CA PRO A 182 -10.51 -2.79 -9.83
C PRO A 182 -10.63 -3.86 -10.92
N THR A 183 -11.79 -4.51 -10.99
CA THR A 183 -12.08 -5.61 -11.94
C THR A 183 -11.85 -5.22 -13.40
N ASP A 184 -12.11 -3.97 -13.74
CA ASP A 184 -12.00 -3.37 -15.08
C ASP A 184 -10.65 -2.65 -15.32
N ALA A 185 -9.73 -2.70 -14.35
CA ALA A 185 -8.45 -2.00 -14.46
C ALA A 185 -7.68 -2.40 -15.72
N ALA A 186 -7.26 -1.39 -16.49
CA ALA A 186 -6.33 -1.54 -17.60
C ALA A 186 -4.97 -0.98 -17.20
N PHE A 187 -3.88 -1.69 -17.49
CA PHE A 187 -2.54 -1.25 -17.14
C PHE A 187 -1.47 -1.95 -17.99
N HIS A 188 -0.30 -1.36 -18.06
CA HIS A 188 0.90 -1.94 -18.65
C HIS A 188 1.82 -2.38 -17.50
N LEU A 189 1.91 -3.68 -17.25
CA LEU A 189 2.79 -4.26 -16.24
C LEU A 189 4.20 -4.40 -16.79
N LYS A 190 5.16 -3.88 -16.06
CA LYS A 190 6.60 -4.11 -16.27
C LYS A 190 7.22 -4.61 -15.00
N THR A 191 8.10 -5.60 -15.10
CA THR A 191 8.85 -6.09 -13.94
C THR A 191 10.34 -5.97 -14.20
N SER A 192 11.10 -5.71 -13.14
CA SER A 192 12.56 -5.70 -13.12
C SER A 192 13.10 -6.34 -11.85
N GLY A 193 14.35 -6.77 -11.86
CA GLY A 193 15.01 -7.41 -10.72
C GLY A 193 14.80 -8.92 -10.67
N ILE A 194 15.05 -9.52 -9.52
CA ILE A 194 14.95 -10.97 -9.29
C ILE A 194 13.52 -11.29 -8.85
N LEU A 195 12.73 -11.91 -9.74
CA LEU A 195 11.37 -12.33 -9.45
C LEU A 195 11.36 -13.62 -8.64
N ALA A 196 10.82 -13.57 -7.41
CA ALA A 196 10.58 -14.77 -6.64
C ALA A 196 9.36 -15.55 -7.15
N THR A 197 8.19 -14.94 -7.13
CA THR A 197 6.94 -15.56 -7.60
C THR A 197 5.87 -14.49 -7.81
N ILE A 198 5.14 -14.55 -8.92
CA ILE A 198 3.92 -13.76 -9.13
C ILE A 198 2.70 -14.68 -9.12
N THR A 199 1.81 -14.48 -8.17
CA THR A 199 0.49 -15.13 -8.10
C THR A 199 -0.57 -14.15 -8.58
N THR A 200 -1.40 -14.55 -9.55
CA THR A 200 -2.38 -13.64 -10.15
C THR A 200 -3.64 -14.36 -10.63
N ASN A 201 -4.77 -13.64 -10.61
CA ASN A 201 -6.02 -14.03 -11.26
C ASN A 201 -6.25 -13.34 -12.62
N ILE A 202 -5.26 -12.57 -13.11
CA ILE A 202 -5.33 -11.84 -14.37
C ILE A 202 -4.81 -12.72 -15.52
N PRO A 203 -5.65 -13.17 -16.47
CA PRO A 203 -5.25 -14.19 -17.43
C PRO A 203 -4.02 -13.81 -18.28
N ALA A 204 -3.92 -12.56 -18.72
CA ALA A 204 -2.79 -12.07 -19.51
C ALA A 204 -1.46 -12.17 -18.73
N VAL A 205 -1.47 -11.78 -17.45
CA VAL A 205 -0.29 -11.87 -16.57
C VAL A 205 0.03 -13.33 -16.25
N ALA A 206 -0.98 -14.15 -15.92
CA ALA A 206 -0.79 -15.57 -15.64
C ALA A 206 -0.17 -16.31 -16.84
N SER A 207 -0.59 -15.97 -18.05
CA SER A 207 -0.02 -16.54 -19.28
C SER A 207 1.45 -16.13 -19.47
N ALA A 208 1.80 -14.88 -19.21
CA ALA A 208 3.18 -14.39 -19.32
C ALA A 208 4.10 -15.03 -18.27
N VAL A 209 3.63 -15.16 -17.02
CA VAL A 209 4.37 -15.84 -15.93
C VAL A 209 4.61 -17.32 -16.24
N SER A 210 3.64 -18.00 -16.88
CA SER A 210 3.75 -19.42 -17.25
C SER A 210 4.68 -19.67 -18.45
N ASN A 211 4.93 -18.65 -19.27
CA ASN A 211 5.81 -18.71 -20.43
C ASN A 211 6.81 -17.54 -20.39
N PRO A 212 7.74 -17.54 -19.42
CA PRO A 212 8.69 -16.46 -19.31
C PRO A 212 9.59 -16.40 -20.55
N ASN A 213 10.01 -15.21 -20.90
CA ASN A 213 11.03 -15.03 -21.94
C ASN A 213 12.35 -15.67 -21.45
N PRO A 214 12.90 -16.68 -22.14
CA PRO A 214 14.10 -17.40 -21.66
C PRO A 214 15.37 -16.51 -21.59
N ASN A 215 15.29 -15.30 -22.12
CA ASN A 215 16.44 -14.38 -22.15
C ASN A 215 16.34 -13.25 -21.10
N THR A 216 15.20 -13.10 -20.42
CA THR A 216 15.01 -12.05 -19.40
C THR A 216 14.05 -12.57 -18.33
N ASP A 217 14.35 -12.30 -17.07
CA ASP A 217 13.40 -12.50 -15.96
C ASP A 217 12.36 -11.37 -15.88
N GLU A 218 12.30 -10.53 -16.92
CA GLU A 218 11.41 -9.36 -17.00
C GLU A 218 10.09 -9.74 -17.69
N LEU A 219 8.98 -9.24 -17.14
CA LEU A 219 7.67 -9.28 -17.77
C LEU A 219 7.35 -7.90 -18.35
N ASP A 220 6.76 -7.91 -19.54
CA ASP A 220 6.19 -6.74 -20.21
C ASP A 220 4.81 -7.15 -20.74
N VAL A 221 3.73 -6.79 -20.01
CA VAL A 221 2.39 -7.31 -20.25
C VAL A 221 1.37 -6.18 -20.28
N VAL A 222 0.65 -6.08 -21.37
CA VAL A 222 -0.47 -5.14 -21.53
C VAL A 222 -1.79 -5.80 -21.13
N VAL A 223 -2.51 -5.17 -20.22
CA VAL A 223 -3.81 -5.60 -19.70
C VAL A 223 -4.86 -4.55 -20.04
N GLY A 224 -5.87 -4.92 -20.85
CA GLY A 224 -6.94 -4.01 -21.26
C GLY A 224 -6.58 -3.16 -22.49
N ALA A 225 -7.36 -2.09 -22.75
CA ALA A 225 -7.21 -1.21 -23.91
C ALA A 225 -6.41 0.06 -23.57
N ALA A 226 -5.66 0.61 -24.53
CA ALA A 226 -4.91 1.86 -24.39
C ALA A 226 -5.83 3.11 -24.43
N PRO A 227 -5.43 4.27 -23.81
CA PRO A 227 -4.19 4.48 -23.05
C PRO A 227 -4.24 3.84 -21.66
N GLN A 228 -3.09 3.40 -21.17
CA GLN A 228 -3.00 2.67 -19.91
C GLN A 228 -1.96 3.29 -18.98
N PRO A 229 -2.21 3.31 -17.65
CA PRO A 229 -1.17 3.57 -16.67
C PRO A 229 -0.10 2.48 -16.73
N THR A 230 1.11 2.83 -16.30
CA THR A 230 2.19 1.85 -16.16
C THR A 230 2.30 1.44 -14.69
N LEU A 231 2.36 0.13 -14.47
CA LEU A 231 2.67 -0.50 -13.19
C LEU A 231 4.03 -1.16 -13.29
N ASN A 232 5.03 -0.58 -12.62
CA ASN A 232 6.37 -1.14 -12.55
C ASN A 232 6.55 -1.88 -11.23
N LEU A 233 7.09 -3.09 -11.29
CA LEU A 233 7.50 -3.86 -10.13
C LEU A 233 9.03 -4.03 -10.19
N ASP A 234 9.73 -3.37 -9.28
CA ASP A 234 11.18 -3.46 -9.11
C ASP A 234 11.47 -4.29 -7.86
N LEU A 235 11.78 -5.56 -8.06
CA LEU A 235 11.71 -6.58 -7.02
C LEU A 235 13.04 -7.29 -6.85
N ASN A 236 13.38 -7.56 -5.58
CA ASN A 236 14.54 -8.39 -5.25
C ASN A 236 14.08 -9.50 -4.29
N ASP A 237 13.96 -10.75 -4.78
CA ASP A 237 13.50 -11.95 -4.07
C ASP A 237 12.15 -11.74 -3.34
N THR A 238 11.24 -11.07 -4.00
CA THR A 238 9.98 -10.60 -3.44
C THR A 238 8.79 -11.35 -4.05
N PRO A 239 7.98 -12.09 -3.26
CA PRO A 239 6.73 -12.65 -3.74
C PRO A 239 5.67 -11.56 -3.97
N VAL A 240 4.96 -11.68 -5.08
CA VAL A 240 3.90 -10.74 -5.49
C VAL A 240 2.58 -11.46 -5.60
N ILE A 241 1.53 -10.83 -5.07
CA ILE A 241 0.13 -11.17 -5.33
C ILE A 241 -0.47 -9.99 -6.09
N LEU A 242 -0.83 -10.20 -7.36
CA LEU A 242 -1.47 -9.21 -8.21
C LEU A 242 -2.83 -9.72 -8.66
N HIS A 243 -3.89 -9.09 -8.25
CA HIS A 243 -5.24 -9.52 -8.59
C HIS A 243 -6.17 -8.36 -8.92
N ARG A 244 -7.29 -8.69 -9.58
CA ARG A 244 -8.45 -7.83 -9.76
C ARG A 244 -9.59 -8.36 -8.89
N GLY A 245 -10.21 -7.51 -8.12
CA GLY A 245 -11.29 -7.86 -7.20
C GLY A 245 -12.43 -6.86 -7.19
#